data_e2ae04c388744984ff5a262c5d58ee43
#
_entry.id   e2ae04c388744984ff5a262c5d58ee43
#
_cell.length_a   1.000
_cell.length_b   1.000
_cell.length_c   1.000
_cell.angle_alpha   90.00
_cell.angle_beta   90.00
_cell.angle_gamma   90.00
#
_symmetry.space_group_name_H-M   'P 1'
#
loop_
_entity.id
_entity.type
_entity.pdbx_description
1 polymer ?
#
loop_
_entity_poly.entity_id
_entity_poly.type
_entity_poly.pdbx_seq_one_letter_code
_entity_poly.pdbx_strand_id
1 'polypeptide(L)'
;MKGYSIDKFPEKHARSRIREEDISVKDAVNIAHFLRGKKLESAKDILDNVMAKKTAIPYFRYLDSISHRKGIGPGRYPVKESKVFKKLLDDVSANAEFKGLSENLVIVSLSVSKGRMIKKFTPKAYGRAGAFFKDLVNLEVVVVEEE
;
A
#
# COMPACT_ATOMS: atom_id res chain seq x y z
N MET A 1 12.18 -18.22 -8.44
CA MET A 1 11.79 -17.12 -7.56
C MET A 1 10.34 -16.74 -7.87
N LYS A 2 9.38 -16.99 -6.97
CA LYS A 2 8.00 -16.56 -7.19
C LYS A 2 7.98 -15.03 -7.17
N GLY A 3 7.65 -14.42 -8.30
CA GLY A 3 7.76 -12.98 -8.47
C GLY A 3 6.60 -12.22 -7.85
N TYR A 4 5.47 -12.25 -8.47
CA TYR A 4 4.29 -11.46 -8.16
C TYR A 4 3.10 -12.36 -7.84
N SER A 5 2.08 -11.80 -7.17
CA SER A 5 0.85 -12.53 -6.82
C SER A 5 -0.04 -12.82 -8.04
N ILE A 6 0.25 -12.22 -9.19
CA ILE A 6 -0.43 -12.47 -10.46
C ILE A 6 0.43 -13.38 -11.32
N ASP A 7 -0.15 -14.44 -11.88
CA ASP A 7 0.52 -15.39 -12.76
C ASP A 7 0.48 -14.95 -14.24
N LYS A 8 -0.58 -14.26 -14.65
CA LYS A 8 -0.77 -13.77 -16.02
C LYS A 8 -0.72 -12.24 -16.04
N PHE A 9 0.19 -11.70 -16.84
CA PHE A 9 0.31 -10.26 -17.03
C PHE A 9 -0.28 -9.85 -18.38
N PRO A 10 -1.00 -8.72 -18.46
CA PRO A 10 -1.39 -8.11 -19.74
C PRO A 10 -0.14 -7.81 -20.59
N GLU A 11 -0.31 -7.65 -21.91
CA GLU A 11 0.83 -7.41 -22.82
C GLU A 11 1.53 -6.08 -22.50
N LYS A 12 0.76 -4.99 -22.37
CA LYS A 12 1.27 -3.64 -22.06
C LYS A 12 1.17 -3.34 -20.57
N HIS A 13 2.12 -3.83 -19.79
CA HIS A 13 2.11 -3.64 -18.33
C HIS A 13 3.46 -3.16 -17.79
N ALA A 14 3.42 -2.41 -16.71
CA ALA A 14 4.57 -2.17 -15.84
C ALA A 14 4.28 -2.69 -14.44
N ARG A 15 5.33 -3.02 -13.71
CA ARG A 15 5.23 -3.56 -12.35
C ARG A 15 6.35 -3.06 -11.47
N SER A 16 6.05 -2.93 -10.19
CA SER A 16 7.03 -2.64 -9.15
C SER A 16 6.70 -3.39 -7.87
N ARG A 17 7.70 -3.55 -7.00
CA ARG A 17 7.58 -4.29 -5.76
C ARG A 17 8.53 -3.73 -4.70
N ILE A 18 7.98 -3.48 -3.52
CA ILE A 18 8.73 -3.15 -2.31
C ILE A 18 8.63 -4.31 -1.33
N ARG A 19 9.74 -4.70 -0.73
CA ARG A 19 9.81 -5.82 0.22
C ARG A 19 10.19 -5.35 1.61
N GLU A 20 9.59 -6.00 2.61
CA GLU A 20 9.98 -5.90 4.02
C GLU A 20 9.93 -4.46 4.58
N GLU A 21 8.95 -3.66 4.17
CA GLU A 21 8.74 -2.33 4.70
C GLU A 21 8.10 -2.36 6.09
N ASP A 22 8.54 -1.43 6.93
CA ASP A 22 8.05 -1.26 8.29
C ASP A 22 6.79 -0.39 8.33
N ILE A 23 5.68 -0.92 7.86
CA ILE A 23 4.37 -0.27 7.85
C ILE A 23 3.29 -1.19 8.43
N SER A 24 2.13 -0.61 8.75
CA SER A 24 0.98 -1.36 9.25
C SER A 24 0.33 -2.19 8.13
N VAL A 25 0.25 -3.52 8.32
CA VAL A 25 -0.48 -4.41 7.40
C VAL A 25 -1.93 -3.99 7.27
N LYS A 26 -2.57 -3.60 8.38
CA LYS A 26 -3.99 -3.23 8.43
C LYS A 26 -4.27 -1.98 7.59
N ASP A 27 -3.44 -0.97 7.74
CA ASP A 27 -3.59 0.28 7.01
C ASP A 27 -3.22 0.10 5.54
N ALA A 28 -2.16 -0.65 5.24
CA ALA A 28 -1.73 -0.96 3.88
C ALA A 28 -2.79 -1.69 3.06
N VAL A 29 -3.50 -2.67 3.65
CA VAL A 29 -4.59 -3.40 2.98
C VAL A 29 -5.73 -2.47 2.58
N ASN A 30 -6.09 -1.52 3.45
CA ASN A 30 -7.15 -0.55 3.16
C ASN A 30 -6.75 0.46 2.07
N ILE A 31 -5.49 0.94 2.10
CA ILE A 31 -4.94 1.80 1.03
C ILE A 31 -4.97 1.06 -0.31
N ALA A 32 -4.46 -0.17 -0.35
CA ALA A 32 -4.39 -0.95 -1.58
C ALA A 32 -5.79 -1.20 -2.18
N HIS A 33 -6.77 -1.52 -1.33
CA HIS A 33 -8.15 -1.68 -1.78
C HIS A 33 -8.74 -0.39 -2.37
N PHE A 34 -8.46 0.74 -1.75
CA PHE A 34 -8.98 2.03 -2.17
C PHE A 34 -8.34 2.55 -3.48
N LEU A 35 -7.06 2.24 -3.73
CA LEU A 35 -6.33 2.68 -4.92
C LEU A 35 -6.51 1.76 -6.13
N ARG A 36 -6.94 0.53 -5.92
CA ARG A 36 -7.16 -0.44 -7.00
C ARG A 36 -8.18 0.06 -8.00
N GLY A 37 -7.92 -0.07 -9.31
CA GLY A 37 -8.80 0.40 -10.39
C GLY A 37 -8.75 1.91 -10.66
N LYS A 38 -7.87 2.66 -10.00
CA LYS A 38 -7.70 4.11 -10.25
C LYS A 38 -6.56 4.36 -11.24
N LYS A 39 -6.63 5.52 -11.92
CA LYS A 39 -5.51 6.01 -12.72
C LYS A 39 -4.32 6.33 -11.82
N LEU A 40 -3.11 6.09 -12.31
CA LEU A 40 -1.87 6.21 -11.55
C LEU A 40 -1.67 7.64 -10.99
N GLU A 41 -1.90 8.65 -11.82
CA GLU A 41 -1.80 10.07 -11.39
C GLU A 41 -2.80 10.41 -10.30
N SER A 42 -4.08 10.06 -10.51
CA SER A 42 -5.12 10.28 -9.50
C SER A 42 -4.81 9.56 -8.18
N ALA A 43 -4.18 8.40 -8.24
CA ALA A 43 -3.74 7.67 -7.05
C ALA A 43 -2.62 8.42 -6.31
N LYS A 44 -1.66 9.01 -7.03
CA LYS A 44 -0.60 9.85 -6.43
C LYS A 44 -1.20 11.09 -5.76
N ASP A 45 -2.12 11.79 -6.42
CA ASP A 45 -2.80 12.97 -5.86
C ASP A 45 -3.60 12.64 -4.59
N ILE A 46 -4.30 11.50 -4.60
CA ILE A 46 -5.02 11.02 -3.42
C ILE A 46 -4.05 10.80 -2.26
N LEU A 47 -2.91 10.15 -2.49
CA LEU A 47 -1.91 9.91 -1.45
C LEU A 47 -1.32 11.22 -0.92
N ASP A 48 -1.08 12.22 -1.77
CA ASP A 48 -0.62 13.55 -1.35
C ASP A 48 -1.66 14.25 -0.47
N ASN A 49 -2.94 14.19 -0.83
CA ASN A 49 -4.03 14.72 -0.02
C ASN A 49 -4.19 14.00 1.33
N VAL A 50 -3.94 12.68 1.37
CA VAL A 50 -3.93 11.90 2.62
C VAL A 50 -2.75 12.31 3.51
N MET A 51 -1.56 12.49 2.95
CA MET A 51 -0.39 12.96 3.69
C MET A 51 -0.60 14.37 4.25
N ALA A 52 -1.28 15.25 3.51
CA ALA A 52 -1.69 16.57 3.97
C ALA A 52 -2.89 16.55 4.92
N LYS A 53 -3.45 15.37 5.24
CA LYS A 53 -4.65 15.15 6.07
C LYS A 53 -5.91 15.86 5.55
N LYS A 54 -5.99 16.14 4.26
CA LYS A 54 -7.17 16.74 3.61
C LYS A 54 -8.24 15.69 3.30
N THR A 55 -7.83 14.50 2.85
CA THR A 55 -8.72 13.39 2.48
C THR A 55 -8.40 12.16 3.31
N ALA A 56 -9.41 11.56 3.94
CA ALA A 56 -9.25 10.31 4.67
C ALA A 56 -9.44 9.11 3.73
N ILE A 57 -8.72 8.02 4.01
CA ILE A 57 -8.93 6.74 3.31
C ILE A 57 -10.06 5.99 4.02
N PRO A 58 -11.11 5.57 3.27
CA PRO A 58 -12.16 4.73 3.85
C PRO A 58 -11.62 3.34 4.17
N TYR A 59 -11.96 2.83 5.34
CA TYR A 59 -11.57 1.49 5.77
C TYR A 59 -12.73 0.53 5.58
N PHE A 60 -12.43 -0.63 5.00
CA PHE A 60 -13.37 -1.73 4.78
C PHE A 60 -13.03 -2.96 5.62
N ARG A 61 -11.79 -3.06 6.13
CA ARG A 61 -11.29 -4.12 7.00
C ARG A 61 -10.65 -3.56 8.26
N TYR A 62 -10.64 -4.36 9.33
CA TYR A 62 -10.04 -3.99 10.62
C TYR A 62 -10.68 -2.73 11.20
N LEU A 63 -12.01 -2.74 11.31
CA LEU A 63 -12.82 -1.57 11.65
C LEU A 63 -12.86 -1.24 13.15
N ASP A 64 -12.32 -2.12 14.00
CA ASP A 64 -12.31 -1.92 15.44
C ASP A 64 -11.62 -0.62 15.84
N SER A 65 -12.30 0.21 16.60
CA SER A 65 -11.79 1.50 17.11
C SER A 65 -11.38 2.50 16.01
N ILE A 66 -12.01 2.46 14.83
CA ILE A 66 -11.79 3.44 13.78
C ILE A 66 -12.83 4.55 13.88
N SER A 67 -12.34 5.80 13.90
CA SER A 67 -13.19 6.98 13.95
C SER A 67 -14.03 7.13 12.69
N HIS A 68 -15.28 7.50 12.87
CA HIS A 68 -16.18 7.85 11.77
C HIS A 68 -15.80 9.20 11.15
N ARG A 69 -15.80 9.28 9.82
CA ARG A 69 -15.54 10.51 9.05
C ARG A 69 -16.77 10.89 8.25
N LYS A 70 -17.07 12.19 8.19
CA LYS A 70 -18.24 12.70 7.46
C LYS A 70 -18.16 12.30 5.99
N GLY A 71 -19.21 11.66 5.48
CA GLY A 71 -19.35 11.24 4.08
C GLY A 71 -18.58 9.99 3.66
N ILE A 72 -17.72 9.42 4.51
CA ILE A 72 -16.86 8.27 4.16
C ILE A 72 -17.14 7.06 5.07
N GLY A 73 -17.66 7.29 6.28
CA GLY A 73 -17.76 6.27 7.31
C GLY A 73 -16.43 6.08 8.07
N PRO A 74 -16.07 4.84 8.47
CA PRO A 74 -14.81 4.61 9.16
C PRO A 74 -13.63 4.95 8.26
N GLY A 75 -12.72 5.82 8.74
CA GLY A 75 -11.58 6.27 7.94
C GLY A 75 -10.46 6.85 8.77
N ARG A 76 -9.23 6.75 8.25
CA ARG A 76 -8.00 7.26 8.85
C ARG A 76 -7.14 8.00 7.83
N TYR A 77 -6.08 8.64 8.33
CA TYR A 77 -5.03 9.29 7.54
C TYR A 77 -3.69 8.56 7.74
N PRO A 78 -3.46 7.43 7.06
CA PRO A 78 -2.23 6.63 7.20
C PRO A 78 -1.06 7.29 6.47
N VAL A 79 -0.46 8.33 7.07
CA VAL A 79 0.59 9.15 6.46
C VAL A 79 1.86 8.36 6.19
N LYS A 80 2.28 7.49 7.13
CA LYS A 80 3.50 6.68 6.99
C LYS A 80 3.39 5.72 5.81
N GLU A 81 2.27 5.01 5.76
CA GLU A 81 1.96 4.06 4.71
C GLU A 81 1.82 4.76 3.35
N SER A 82 1.14 5.89 3.29
CA SER A 82 0.96 6.68 2.07
C SER A 82 2.29 7.09 1.42
N LYS A 83 3.31 7.43 2.22
CA LYS A 83 4.66 7.73 1.71
C LYS A 83 5.30 6.54 1.00
N VAL A 84 5.15 5.34 1.57
CA VAL A 84 5.70 4.11 0.98
C VAL A 84 4.94 3.75 -0.30
N PHE A 85 3.61 3.87 -0.28
CA PHE A 85 2.80 3.66 -1.50
C PHE A 85 3.13 4.67 -2.60
N LYS A 86 3.36 5.95 -2.27
CA LYS A 86 3.78 6.95 -3.25
C LYS A 86 5.10 6.54 -3.90
N LYS A 87 6.10 6.15 -3.11
CA LYS A 87 7.37 5.63 -3.63
C LYS A 87 7.16 4.45 -4.58
N LEU A 88 6.29 3.47 -4.20
CA LEU A 88 5.96 2.34 -5.06
C LEU A 88 5.34 2.76 -6.40
N LEU A 89 4.44 3.78 -6.37
CA LEU A 89 3.81 4.31 -7.58
C LEU A 89 4.79 5.13 -8.44
N ASP A 90 5.76 5.81 -7.84
CA ASP A 90 6.82 6.51 -8.58
C ASP A 90 7.76 5.49 -9.24
N ASP A 91 8.14 4.42 -8.55
CA ASP A 91 8.96 3.34 -9.11
C ASP A 91 8.26 2.64 -10.31
N VAL A 92 6.94 2.39 -10.21
CA VAL A 92 6.20 1.78 -11.34
C VAL A 92 6.02 2.75 -12.50
N SER A 93 5.88 4.05 -12.24
CA SER A 93 5.87 5.09 -13.29
C SER A 93 7.17 5.08 -14.10
N ALA A 94 8.31 5.12 -13.42
CA ALA A 94 9.62 5.05 -14.07
C ALA A 94 9.82 3.74 -14.87
N ASN A 95 9.33 2.61 -14.34
CA ASN A 95 9.36 1.33 -15.06
C ASN A 95 8.46 1.33 -16.31
N ALA A 96 7.33 2.04 -16.28
CA ALA A 96 6.43 2.19 -17.42
C ALA A 96 7.06 3.07 -18.51
N GLU A 97 7.65 4.20 -18.13
CA GLU A 97 8.40 5.08 -19.02
C GLU A 97 9.56 4.33 -19.71
N PHE A 98 10.33 3.56 -18.94
CA PHE A 98 11.42 2.73 -19.48
C PHE A 98 10.92 1.71 -20.52
N LYS A 99 9.70 1.21 -20.38
CA LYS A 99 9.06 0.30 -21.35
C LYS A 99 8.39 1.02 -22.50
N GLY A 100 8.37 2.34 -22.53
CA GLY A 100 7.73 3.15 -23.58
C GLY A 100 6.20 3.09 -23.53
N LEU A 101 5.60 2.86 -22.36
CA LEU A 101 4.16 2.91 -22.17
C LEU A 101 3.69 4.38 -22.08
N SER A 102 2.43 4.63 -22.45
CA SER A 102 1.83 5.96 -22.33
C SER A 102 1.64 6.37 -20.84
N GLU A 103 1.38 7.66 -20.64
CA GLU A 103 1.11 8.19 -19.28
C GLU A 103 -0.24 7.74 -18.71
N ASN A 104 -1.17 7.29 -19.58
CA ASN A 104 -2.49 6.80 -19.16
C ASN A 104 -2.40 5.38 -18.57
N LEU A 105 -1.93 5.30 -17.33
CA LEU A 105 -1.77 4.04 -16.62
C LEU A 105 -2.87 3.82 -15.58
N VAL A 106 -3.42 2.62 -15.53
CA VAL A 106 -4.42 2.20 -14.54
C VAL A 106 -3.86 1.10 -13.65
N ILE A 107 -4.11 1.21 -12.35
CA ILE A 107 -3.72 0.21 -11.35
C ILE A 107 -4.66 -1.00 -11.43
N VAL A 108 -4.24 -2.05 -12.11
CA VAL A 108 -5.02 -3.28 -12.23
C VAL A 108 -4.91 -4.11 -10.95
N SER A 109 -3.71 -4.22 -10.41
CA SER A 109 -3.48 -4.97 -9.18
C SER A 109 -2.57 -4.22 -8.25
N LEU A 110 -2.95 -4.21 -6.98
CA LEU A 110 -2.17 -3.67 -5.89
C LEU A 110 -2.32 -4.63 -4.71
N SER A 111 -1.30 -5.47 -4.48
CA SER A 111 -1.32 -6.53 -3.49
C SER A 111 -0.47 -6.16 -2.27
N VAL A 112 -0.97 -6.54 -1.12
CA VAL A 112 -0.29 -6.38 0.18
C VAL A 112 -0.18 -7.74 0.82
N SER A 113 1.02 -8.14 1.16
CA SER A 113 1.28 -9.39 1.86
C SER A 113 2.15 -9.17 3.10
N LYS A 114 1.93 -10.00 4.10
CA LYS A 114 2.73 -10.01 5.31
C LYS A 114 4.10 -10.61 4.97
N GLY A 115 5.16 -9.90 5.34
CA GLY A 115 6.53 -10.34 5.17
C GLY A 115 7.07 -11.04 6.43
N ARG A 116 8.35 -10.86 6.69
CA ARG A 116 9.02 -11.42 7.86
C ARG A 116 8.54 -10.72 9.14
N MET A 117 8.47 -11.48 10.22
CA MET A 117 8.20 -10.96 11.56
C MET A 117 9.51 -10.76 12.32
N ILE A 118 9.75 -9.55 12.81
CA ILE A 118 10.86 -9.25 13.72
C ILE A 118 10.36 -9.45 15.14
N LYS A 119 10.91 -10.47 15.80
CA LYS A 119 10.56 -10.80 17.20
C LYS A 119 11.43 -9.99 18.14
N LYS A 120 10.81 -9.11 18.91
CA LYS A 120 11.43 -8.32 19.98
C LYS A 120 10.68 -8.53 21.28
N PHE A 121 11.34 -8.25 22.41
CA PHE A 121 10.77 -8.37 23.73
C PHE A 121 10.98 -7.09 24.50
N THR A 122 9.97 -6.71 25.28
CA THR A 122 10.00 -5.56 26.17
C THR A 122 10.08 -6.07 27.61
N PRO A 123 11.01 -5.56 28.44
CA PRO A 123 11.07 -5.94 29.87
C PRO A 123 9.79 -5.50 30.59
N LYS A 124 9.31 -6.36 31.48
CA LYS A 124 8.15 -6.14 32.34
C LYS A 124 8.55 -6.29 33.79
N ALA A 125 7.65 -5.91 34.70
CA ALA A 125 7.84 -6.06 36.18
C ALA A 125 8.15 -7.52 36.53
N TYR A 126 8.83 -7.72 37.67
CA TYR A 126 9.23 -9.03 38.20
C TYR A 126 10.10 -9.89 37.23
N GLY A 127 10.94 -9.26 36.44
CA GLY A 127 11.85 -9.96 35.54
C GLY A 127 11.17 -10.69 34.35
N ARG A 128 9.87 -10.41 34.12
CA ARG A 128 9.15 -10.97 32.95
C ARG A 128 9.44 -10.18 31.69
N ALA A 129 9.29 -10.83 30.53
CA ALA A 129 9.38 -10.20 29.23
C ALA A 129 8.03 -10.27 28.50
N GLY A 130 7.62 -9.16 27.89
CA GLY A 130 6.45 -9.09 27.02
C GLY A 130 6.85 -9.13 25.54
N ALA A 131 6.09 -9.84 24.73
CA ALA A 131 6.32 -9.87 23.28
C ALA A 131 6.07 -8.50 22.65
N PHE A 132 7.00 -8.06 21.81
CA PHE A 132 6.88 -6.85 20.99
C PHE A 132 7.28 -7.21 19.54
N PHE A 133 6.38 -7.90 18.85
CA PHE A 133 6.62 -8.38 17.51
C PHE A 133 6.25 -7.30 16.47
N LYS A 134 7.05 -7.22 15.42
CA LYS A 134 6.89 -6.28 14.34
C LYS A 134 6.76 -7.04 13.03
N ASP A 135 5.62 -6.91 12.36
CA ASP A 135 5.39 -7.50 11.05
C ASP A 135 5.88 -6.54 9.97
N LEU A 136 6.70 -7.04 9.05
CA LEU A 136 7.09 -6.33 7.85
C LEU A 136 6.08 -6.62 6.73
N VAL A 137 5.96 -5.70 5.79
CA VAL A 137 4.97 -5.75 4.72
C VAL A 137 5.66 -5.77 3.36
N ASN A 138 5.16 -6.60 2.46
CA ASN A 138 5.51 -6.58 1.05
C ASN A 138 4.38 -5.96 0.25
N LEU A 139 4.74 -5.09 -0.67
CA LEU A 139 3.82 -4.41 -1.58
C LEU A 139 4.15 -4.77 -3.01
N GLU A 140 3.13 -5.00 -3.82
CA GLU A 140 3.25 -5.31 -5.23
C GLU A 140 2.22 -4.51 -6.03
N VAL A 141 2.64 -3.87 -7.11
CA VAL A 141 1.75 -3.14 -8.01
C VAL A 141 1.96 -3.59 -9.45
N VAL A 142 0.87 -3.68 -10.17
CA VAL A 142 0.83 -3.89 -11.61
C VAL A 142 -0.09 -2.85 -12.22
N VAL A 143 0.44 -2.10 -13.18
CA VAL A 143 -0.30 -1.11 -13.95
C VAL A 143 -0.34 -1.53 -15.41
N VAL A 144 -1.39 -1.10 -16.09
CA VAL A 144 -1.63 -1.37 -17.52
C VAL A 144 -1.96 -0.08 -18.20
N GLU A 145 -1.54 0.03 -19.45
CA GLU A 145 -1.93 1.13 -20.32
C GLU A 145 -3.42 1.04 -20.66
N GLU A 146 -4.16 2.13 -20.44
CA GLU A 146 -5.56 2.27 -20.83
C GLU A 146 -5.59 2.82 -22.27
N GLU A 147 -6.18 2.07 -23.18
CA GLU A 147 -6.38 2.49 -24.59
C GLU A 147 -7.45 3.56 -24.72
#